data_d12039872db8d7fa44225339241cb28a
#
_entry.id   d12039872db8d7fa44225339241cb28a
#
_cell.length_a   1.000
_cell.length_b   1.000
_cell.length_c   1.000
_cell.angle_alpha   90.00
_cell.angle_beta   90.00
_cell.angle_gamma   90.00
#
_symmetry.space_group_name_H-M   'P 1'
#
loop_
_entity.id
_entity.type
_entity.pdbx_description
1 polymer ?
#
loop_
_entity_poly.entity_id
_entity_poly.type
_entity_poly.pdbx_seq_one_letter_code
_entity_poly.pdbx_strand_id
1 'polypeptide(L)'
;VNGAYNSLDSIYSGWYNFIKWPDQYRSWWGFDSLPELDECNNDYINFINGKDGIIRKWLKEGASGWRLDVADELPDFFIESLRETAKSEKPDSLILGEVWEDASNKESYGHRRRFLLGKQLDTVMNYPFRDAILGFFTGASGVDMAEIICSILENYPKPVINILMNILGTHDTERAITVLAGEPINGRDRKWQANNSLSSSERKRGIKLMKAASAMQFTLPGIPCI
;
A
#
# COMPACT_ATOMS: atom_id res chain seq x y z
N VAL A 1 12.58 4.55 29.42
CA VAL A 1 12.42 3.16 28.96
C VAL A 1 13.58 2.87 28.01
N ASN A 2 14.45 1.94 28.36
CA ASN A 2 15.54 1.55 27.47
C ASN A 2 14.96 0.74 26.30
N GLY A 3 15.14 1.26 25.08
CA GLY A 3 14.77 0.54 23.87
C GLY A 3 15.74 -0.60 23.56
N ALA A 4 15.40 -1.42 22.59
CA ALA A 4 16.18 -2.59 22.15
C ALA A 4 17.63 -2.24 21.77
N TYR A 5 17.86 -1.07 21.21
CA TYR A 5 19.21 -0.58 20.86
C TYR A 5 20.09 -0.32 22.09
N ASN A 6 19.49 0.07 23.22
CA ASN A 6 20.21 0.48 24.42
C ASN A 6 20.49 -0.67 25.40
N SER A 7 19.72 -1.75 25.36
CA SER A 7 19.85 -2.90 26.25
C SER A 7 19.22 -4.16 25.66
N LEU A 8 19.94 -5.27 25.73
CA LEU A 8 19.39 -6.60 25.43
C LEU A 8 18.34 -7.06 26.44
N ASP A 9 18.34 -6.49 27.67
CA ASP A 9 17.32 -6.76 28.69
C ASP A 9 16.03 -5.96 28.44
N SER A 10 15.99 -5.15 27.41
CA SER A 10 14.75 -4.47 27.01
C SER A 10 13.68 -5.48 26.60
N ILE A 11 12.45 -5.26 27.04
CA ILE A 11 11.29 -6.08 26.61
C ILE A 11 11.07 -6.04 25.11
N TYR A 12 11.65 -5.07 24.41
CA TYR A 12 11.57 -4.92 22.96
C TYR A 12 12.73 -5.57 22.22
N SER A 13 13.75 -6.10 22.88
CA SER A 13 14.95 -6.62 22.21
C SER A 13 14.63 -7.82 21.31
N GLY A 14 13.72 -8.69 21.74
CA GLY A 14 13.26 -9.83 20.95
C GLY A 14 12.32 -9.49 19.80
N TRP A 15 11.92 -8.20 19.63
CA TRP A 15 11.06 -7.78 18.52
C TRP A 15 11.82 -7.48 17.24
N TYR A 16 13.18 -7.44 17.31
CA TYR A 16 14.06 -7.09 16.21
C TYR A 16 15.00 -8.23 15.85
N ASN A 17 15.28 -8.37 14.59
CA ASN A 17 16.21 -9.35 14.07
C ASN A 17 17.64 -8.80 14.08
N PHE A 18 18.31 -8.82 15.26
CA PHE A 18 19.71 -8.43 15.37
C PHE A 18 20.63 -9.47 14.70
N ILE A 19 21.53 -8.99 13.84
CA ILE A 19 22.64 -9.79 13.27
C ILE A 19 23.83 -9.72 14.25
N LYS A 20 24.12 -8.49 14.72
CA LYS A 20 25.08 -8.22 15.79
C LYS A 20 24.62 -6.99 16.55
N TRP A 21 24.19 -7.22 17.79
CA TRP A 21 23.73 -6.15 18.65
C TRP A 21 24.86 -5.13 18.95
N PRO A 22 24.59 -3.79 19.06
CA PRO A 22 23.26 -3.18 18.89
C PRO A 22 22.98 -2.64 17.49
N ASP A 23 23.97 -2.51 16.63
CA ASP A 23 23.98 -1.67 15.43
C ASP A 23 23.88 -2.42 14.11
N GLN A 24 23.84 -3.77 14.15
CA GLN A 24 23.61 -4.60 12.97
C GLN A 24 22.32 -5.41 13.13
N TYR A 25 21.31 -5.03 12.39
CA TYR A 25 19.98 -5.63 12.41
C TYR A 25 19.39 -5.68 11.00
N ARG A 26 18.41 -6.54 10.80
CA ARG A 26 17.65 -6.55 9.55
C ARG A 26 16.87 -5.26 9.42
N SER A 27 16.84 -4.72 8.22
CA SER A 27 16.11 -3.50 7.88
C SER A 27 15.48 -3.62 6.50
N TRP A 28 14.36 -2.93 6.31
CA TRP A 28 13.65 -2.94 5.05
C TRP A 28 14.54 -2.42 3.92
N TRP A 29 14.84 -3.28 2.97
CA TRP A 29 15.73 -3.03 1.82
C TRP A 29 17.10 -2.44 2.17
N GLY A 30 17.58 -2.69 3.38
CA GLY A 30 18.89 -2.18 3.86
C GLY A 30 18.87 -0.72 4.35
N PHE A 31 17.70 -0.14 4.57
CA PHE A 31 17.57 1.18 5.19
C PHE A 31 17.60 1.07 6.71
N ASP A 32 18.74 1.42 7.34
CA ASP A 32 18.94 1.32 8.80
C ASP A 32 17.91 2.10 9.63
N SER A 33 17.30 3.12 9.05
CA SER A 33 16.22 3.89 9.69
C SER A 33 14.89 3.15 9.75
N LEU A 34 14.76 1.99 9.09
CA LEU A 34 13.55 1.18 8.98
C LEU A 34 13.84 -0.27 9.42
N PRO A 35 14.10 -0.51 10.71
CA PRO A 35 14.38 -1.86 11.21
C PRO A 35 13.16 -2.76 11.04
N GLU A 36 13.40 -4.00 10.56
CA GLU A 36 12.38 -5.03 10.50
C GLU A 36 12.02 -5.53 11.90
N LEU A 37 10.74 -5.68 12.14
CA LEU A 37 10.20 -6.33 13.32
C LEU A 37 10.04 -7.84 13.05
N ASP A 38 10.11 -8.64 14.09
CA ASP A 38 9.92 -10.08 14.00
C ASP A 38 8.43 -10.41 14.18
N GLU A 39 7.73 -10.60 13.08
CA GLU A 39 6.32 -10.99 13.06
C GLU A 39 6.06 -12.39 13.62
N CYS A 40 7.12 -13.18 13.88
CA CYS A 40 7.04 -14.47 14.57
C CYS A 40 7.15 -14.34 16.10
N ASN A 41 7.56 -13.20 16.60
CA ASN A 41 7.68 -12.97 18.04
C ASN A 41 6.29 -12.85 18.70
N ASN A 42 6.01 -13.71 19.66
CA ASN A 42 4.70 -13.77 20.32
C ASN A 42 4.31 -12.49 21.06
N ASP A 43 5.27 -11.80 21.68
CA ASP A 43 4.99 -10.56 22.40
C ASP A 43 4.68 -9.44 21.42
N TYR A 44 5.37 -9.39 20.27
CA TYR A 44 5.06 -8.46 19.20
C TYR A 44 3.68 -8.76 18.58
N ILE A 45 3.39 -10.03 18.27
CA ILE A 45 2.06 -10.44 17.79
C ILE A 45 0.96 -10.03 18.79
N ASN A 46 1.17 -10.27 20.08
CA ASN A 46 0.21 -9.86 21.12
C ASN A 46 0.06 -8.34 21.22
N PHE A 47 1.15 -7.59 21.06
CA PHE A 47 1.09 -6.13 21.02
C PHE A 47 0.26 -5.60 19.87
N ILE A 48 0.32 -6.23 18.70
CA ILE A 48 -0.47 -5.82 17.52
C ILE A 48 -1.88 -6.42 17.57
N ASN A 49 -2.00 -7.75 17.69
CA ASN A 49 -3.24 -8.51 17.47
C ASN A 49 -3.91 -8.99 18.77
N GLY A 50 -3.28 -8.78 19.93
CA GLY A 50 -3.80 -9.28 21.20
C GLY A 50 -5.08 -8.58 21.66
N LYS A 51 -5.62 -9.04 22.82
CA LYS A 51 -6.88 -8.53 23.39
C LYS A 51 -6.86 -7.02 23.63
N ASP A 52 -5.73 -6.49 24.08
CA ASP A 52 -5.51 -5.07 24.34
C ASP A 52 -4.53 -4.45 23.31
N GLY A 53 -4.37 -5.12 22.16
CA GLY A 53 -3.43 -4.78 21.12
C GLY A 53 -3.88 -3.58 20.28
N ILE A 54 -2.93 -3.11 19.44
CA ILE A 54 -3.08 -1.91 18.61
C ILE A 54 -4.31 -1.98 17.70
N ILE A 55 -4.56 -3.14 17.08
CA ILE A 55 -5.67 -3.31 16.13
C ILE A 55 -7.00 -3.03 16.83
N ARG A 56 -7.25 -3.64 17.97
CA ARG A 56 -8.52 -3.47 18.73
C ARG A 56 -8.64 -2.08 19.32
N LYS A 57 -7.54 -1.53 19.85
CA LYS A 57 -7.54 -0.20 20.44
C LYS A 57 -8.09 0.84 19.49
N TRP A 58 -7.54 0.94 18.29
CA TRP A 58 -7.96 1.97 17.34
C TRP A 58 -9.34 1.71 16.74
N LEU A 59 -9.76 0.46 16.58
CA LEU A 59 -11.13 0.16 16.17
C LEU A 59 -12.15 0.60 17.24
N LYS A 60 -11.84 0.42 18.53
CA LYS A 60 -12.65 0.94 19.64
C LYS A 60 -12.69 2.47 19.69
N GLU A 61 -11.58 3.13 19.34
CA GLU A 61 -11.49 4.59 19.23
C GLU A 61 -12.20 5.15 17.99
N GLY A 62 -12.79 4.30 17.14
CA GLY A 62 -13.62 4.72 16.01
C GLY A 62 -13.01 4.55 14.63
N ALA A 63 -11.82 3.95 14.51
CA ALA A 63 -11.29 3.60 13.19
C ALA A 63 -12.24 2.65 12.46
N SER A 64 -12.32 2.78 11.12
CA SER A 64 -13.17 1.93 10.29
C SER A 64 -12.42 0.75 9.67
N GLY A 65 -11.12 0.67 9.88
CA GLY A 65 -10.29 -0.39 9.33
C GLY A 65 -8.81 -0.04 9.37
N TRP A 66 -8.03 -0.80 8.62
CA TRP A 66 -6.58 -0.71 8.58
C TRP A 66 -6.07 -0.74 7.14
N ARG A 67 -5.11 0.12 6.84
CA ARG A 67 -4.27 0.01 5.65
C ARG A 67 -2.95 -0.59 6.06
N LEU A 68 -2.59 -1.70 5.45
CA LEU A 68 -1.33 -2.39 5.68
C LEU A 68 -0.30 -1.88 4.68
N ASP A 69 0.74 -1.26 5.22
CA ASP A 69 1.90 -0.78 4.47
C ASP A 69 2.68 -1.97 3.94
N VAL A 70 3.15 -1.88 2.71
CA VAL A 70 3.98 -2.90 2.06
C VAL A 70 3.50 -4.32 2.38
N ALA A 71 2.24 -4.63 2.05
CA ALA A 71 1.62 -5.91 2.42
C ALA A 71 2.40 -7.14 1.92
N ASP A 72 3.22 -6.96 0.89
CA ASP A 72 4.09 -8.00 0.32
C ASP A 72 5.17 -8.49 1.28
N GLU A 73 5.58 -7.65 2.22
CA GLU A 73 6.61 -7.95 3.21
C GLU A 73 6.06 -8.66 4.45
N LEU A 74 4.74 -8.59 4.67
CA LEU A 74 4.11 -9.20 5.84
C LEU A 74 3.83 -10.69 5.58
N PRO A 75 4.15 -11.59 6.54
CA PRO A 75 3.81 -13.01 6.42
C PRO A 75 2.31 -13.25 6.35
N ASP A 76 1.87 -14.25 5.58
CA ASP A 76 0.47 -14.60 5.41
C ASP A 76 -0.25 -14.81 6.75
N PHE A 77 0.37 -15.58 7.68
CA PHE A 77 -0.21 -15.85 8.99
C PHE A 77 -0.43 -14.59 9.83
N PHE A 78 0.46 -13.60 9.69
CA PHE A 78 0.36 -12.33 10.42
C PHE A 78 -0.84 -11.51 9.91
N ILE A 79 -1.02 -11.42 8.60
CA ILE A 79 -2.17 -10.74 7.98
C ILE A 79 -3.48 -11.48 8.33
N GLU A 80 -3.47 -12.82 8.33
CA GLU A 80 -4.62 -13.64 8.71
C GLU A 80 -5.03 -13.38 10.17
N SER A 81 -4.07 -13.39 11.10
CA SER A 81 -4.28 -13.09 12.51
C SER A 81 -4.78 -11.67 12.74
N LEU A 82 -4.20 -10.69 12.03
CA LEU A 82 -4.64 -9.30 12.07
C LEU A 82 -6.09 -9.16 11.61
N ARG A 83 -6.43 -9.78 10.48
CA ARG A 83 -7.81 -9.80 9.97
C ARG A 83 -8.78 -10.42 10.97
N GLU A 84 -8.45 -11.59 11.51
CA GLU A 84 -9.30 -12.28 12.50
C GLU A 84 -9.54 -11.39 13.72
N THR A 85 -8.50 -10.76 14.23
CA THR A 85 -8.58 -9.79 15.32
C THR A 85 -9.49 -8.62 14.99
N ALA A 86 -9.28 -7.98 13.84
CA ALA A 86 -10.05 -6.82 13.42
C ALA A 86 -11.53 -7.16 13.20
N LYS A 87 -11.83 -8.26 12.50
CA LYS A 87 -13.20 -8.70 12.23
C LYS A 87 -13.93 -9.18 13.47
N SER A 88 -13.23 -9.74 14.46
CA SER A 88 -13.81 -10.11 15.75
C SER A 88 -14.19 -8.89 16.59
N GLU A 89 -13.46 -7.80 16.50
CA GLU A 89 -13.76 -6.55 17.21
C GLU A 89 -14.83 -5.72 16.48
N LYS A 90 -14.70 -5.61 15.15
CA LYS A 90 -15.61 -4.85 14.30
C LYS A 90 -15.80 -5.60 12.98
N PRO A 91 -16.88 -6.38 12.81
CA PRO A 91 -17.09 -7.26 11.65
C PRO A 91 -17.04 -6.55 10.29
N ASP A 92 -17.44 -5.28 10.24
CA ASP A 92 -17.45 -4.44 9.03
C ASP A 92 -16.15 -3.62 8.84
N SER A 93 -15.12 -3.83 9.70
CA SER A 93 -13.83 -3.16 9.53
C SER A 93 -13.17 -3.54 8.20
N LEU A 94 -12.57 -2.56 7.53
CA LEU A 94 -11.88 -2.75 6.27
C LEU A 94 -10.41 -3.14 6.50
N ILE A 95 -9.93 -4.17 5.79
CA ILE A 95 -8.50 -4.50 5.71
C ILE A 95 -8.03 -4.25 4.29
N LEU A 96 -7.34 -3.16 4.10
CA LEU A 96 -6.79 -2.68 2.84
C LEU A 96 -5.28 -2.94 2.77
N GLY A 97 -4.80 -3.57 1.71
CA GLY A 97 -3.35 -3.77 1.51
C GLY A 97 -2.76 -2.80 0.50
N GLU A 98 -1.53 -2.38 0.74
CA GLU A 98 -0.71 -1.78 -0.31
C GLU A 98 -0.05 -2.91 -1.10
N VAL A 99 -0.50 -3.07 -2.35
CA VAL A 99 0.09 -3.97 -3.35
C VAL A 99 0.11 -3.20 -4.67
N TRP A 100 1.29 -3.09 -5.27
CA TRP A 100 1.47 -2.21 -6.44
C TRP A 100 1.07 -2.85 -7.76
N GLU A 101 1.07 -4.17 -7.83
CA GLU A 101 0.72 -4.93 -9.04
C GLU A 101 -0.63 -5.63 -8.88
N ASP A 102 -0.92 -6.57 -9.78
CA ASP A 102 -2.08 -7.45 -9.66
C ASP A 102 -1.95 -8.36 -8.42
N ALA A 103 -2.75 -8.07 -7.41
CA ALA A 103 -2.74 -8.78 -6.13
C ALA A 103 -3.28 -10.22 -6.21
N SER A 104 -3.94 -10.61 -7.31
CA SER A 104 -4.51 -11.96 -7.49
C SER A 104 -3.45 -12.99 -7.83
N ASN A 105 -2.35 -12.55 -8.44
CA ASN A 105 -1.27 -13.42 -8.91
C ASN A 105 0.11 -13.01 -8.36
N LYS A 106 0.14 -12.10 -7.41
CA LYS A 106 1.38 -11.59 -6.79
C LYS A 106 2.21 -12.74 -6.21
N GLU A 107 3.49 -12.73 -6.57
CA GLU A 107 4.50 -13.56 -5.95
C GLU A 107 5.49 -12.68 -5.17
N SER A 108 5.78 -13.06 -3.94
CA SER A 108 6.83 -12.45 -3.13
C SER A 108 7.58 -13.52 -2.35
N TYR A 109 8.89 -13.39 -2.28
CA TYR A 109 9.78 -14.36 -1.60
C TYR A 109 9.61 -15.81 -2.07
N GLY A 110 9.31 -16.01 -3.37
CA GLY A 110 9.12 -17.33 -3.97
C GLY A 110 7.78 -17.99 -3.68
N HIS A 111 6.83 -17.26 -3.09
CA HIS A 111 5.49 -17.76 -2.78
C HIS A 111 4.41 -16.91 -3.43
N ARG A 112 3.41 -17.58 -4.05
CA ARG A 112 2.21 -16.91 -4.51
C ARG A 112 1.37 -16.49 -3.31
N ARG A 113 1.07 -15.19 -3.25
CA ARG A 113 0.30 -14.61 -2.16
C ARG A 113 -1.19 -14.91 -2.30
N ARG A 114 -1.88 -14.98 -1.16
CA ARG A 114 -3.31 -15.33 -1.08
C ARG A 114 -4.18 -14.17 -0.64
N PHE A 115 -3.76 -12.95 -0.96
CA PHE A 115 -4.34 -11.71 -0.47
C PHE A 115 -5.87 -11.63 -0.60
N LEU A 116 -6.41 -12.02 -1.75
CA LEU A 116 -7.81 -11.81 -2.11
C LEU A 116 -8.70 -13.06 -1.96
N LEU A 117 -8.20 -14.12 -1.30
CA LEU A 117 -8.94 -15.38 -1.11
C LEU A 117 -9.84 -15.39 0.14
N GLY A 118 -10.15 -14.23 0.72
CA GLY A 118 -11.13 -14.05 1.79
C GLY A 118 -10.60 -14.19 3.21
N LYS A 119 -9.31 -14.53 3.41
CA LYS A 119 -8.70 -14.70 4.74
C LYS A 119 -7.69 -13.61 5.10
N GLN A 120 -7.33 -12.74 4.19
CA GLN A 120 -6.31 -11.72 4.38
C GLN A 120 -6.88 -10.31 4.15
N LEU A 121 -6.81 -9.79 2.94
CA LEU A 121 -7.26 -8.45 2.61
C LEU A 121 -8.73 -8.46 2.14
N ASP A 122 -9.44 -7.39 2.44
CA ASP A 122 -10.74 -7.15 1.82
C ASP A 122 -10.56 -6.53 0.43
N THR A 123 -9.53 -5.71 0.27
CA THR A 123 -9.20 -5.05 -1.00
C THR A 123 -7.76 -4.50 -0.96
N VAL A 124 -7.35 -3.88 -2.06
CA VAL A 124 -6.02 -3.28 -2.25
C VAL A 124 -6.10 -1.87 -2.82
N MET A 125 -5.01 -1.12 -2.67
CA MET A 125 -4.79 0.13 -3.40
C MET A 125 -4.63 -0.19 -4.88
N ASN A 126 -5.44 0.42 -5.74
CA ASN A 126 -5.53 0.05 -7.16
C ASN A 126 -4.51 0.82 -8.02
N TYR A 127 -3.24 0.51 -7.84
CA TYR A 127 -2.15 1.04 -8.67
C TYR A 127 -2.30 0.66 -10.14
N PRO A 128 -2.74 -0.56 -10.53
CA PRO A 128 -2.94 -0.89 -11.93
C PRO A 128 -3.90 0.06 -12.66
N PHE A 129 -5.02 0.46 -12.04
CA PHE A 129 -5.92 1.43 -12.68
C PHE A 129 -5.32 2.82 -12.76
N ARG A 130 -4.58 3.25 -11.71
CA ARG A 130 -3.82 4.50 -11.74
C ARG A 130 -2.90 4.55 -12.95
N ASP A 131 -2.11 3.51 -13.13
CA ASP A 131 -1.09 3.46 -14.18
C ASP A 131 -1.73 3.36 -15.57
N ALA A 132 -2.84 2.61 -15.71
CA ALA A 132 -3.62 2.56 -16.94
C ALA A 132 -4.21 3.93 -17.31
N ILE A 133 -4.82 4.64 -16.35
CA ILE A 133 -5.41 5.97 -16.59
C ILE A 133 -4.33 7.00 -16.94
N LEU A 134 -3.28 7.11 -16.11
CA LEU A 134 -2.23 8.08 -16.35
C LEU A 134 -1.46 7.78 -17.64
N GLY A 135 -1.18 6.49 -17.89
CA GLY A 135 -0.56 6.03 -19.14
C GLY A 135 -1.35 6.43 -20.37
N PHE A 136 -2.66 6.23 -20.37
CA PHE A 136 -3.52 6.64 -21.47
C PHE A 136 -3.43 8.14 -21.77
N PHE A 137 -3.49 9.00 -20.75
CA PHE A 137 -3.39 10.44 -20.93
C PHE A 137 -1.98 10.94 -21.25
N THR A 138 -0.97 10.10 -21.11
CA THR A 138 0.43 10.41 -21.48
C THR A 138 0.88 9.74 -22.77
N GLY A 139 0.01 9.01 -23.47
CA GLY A 139 0.24 8.52 -24.82
C GLY A 139 0.19 7.00 -25.01
N ALA A 140 -0.10 6.22 -23.98
CA ALA A 140 -0.41 4.80 -24.13
C ALA A 140 -1.72 4.62 -24.94
N SER A 141 -1.87 3.47 -25.58
CA SER A 141 -3.05 3.19 -26.39
C SER A 141 -4.29 2.93 -25.50
N GLY A 142 -5.48 3.20 -26.04
CA GLY A 142 -6.73 2.82 -25.35
C GLY A 142 -6.88 1.30 -25.23
N VAL A 143 -6.22 0.52 -26.08
CA VAL A 143 -6.19 -0.96 -25.98
C VAL A 143 -5.38 -1.37 -24.75
N ASP A 144 -4.17 -0.84 -24.56
CA ASP A 144 -3.33 -1.16 -23.39
C ASP A 144 -4.06 -0.84 -22.08
N MET A 145 -4.72 0.33 -22.03
CA MET A 145 -5.52 0.71 -20.87
C MET A 145 -6.67 -0.28 -20.64
N ALA A 146 -7.40 -0.67 -21.69
CA ALA A 146 -8.51 -1.60 -21.59
C ALA A 146 -8.04 -2.99 -21.14
N GLU A 147 -6.91 -3.47 -21.64
CA GLU A 147 -6.33 -4.76 -21.24
C GLU A 147 -6.00 -4.79 -19.74
N ILE A 148 -5.37 -3.75 -19.21
CA ILE A 148 -5.07 -3.67 -17.78
C ILE A 148 -6.37 -3.69 -16.95
N ILE A 149 -7.34 -2.84 -17.32
CA ILE A 149 -8.60 -2.73 -16.59
C ILE A 149 -9.37 -4.04 -16.63
N CYS A 150 -9.52 -4.66 -17.82
CA CYS A 150 -10.22 -5.91 -17.98
C CYS A 150 -9.52 -7.05 -17.23
N SER A 151 -8.19 -7.13 -17.25
CA SER A 151 -7.43 -8.13 -16.51
C SER A 151 -7.73 -8.07 -15.00
N ILE A 152 -7.72 -6.90 -14.39
CA ILE A 152 -8.08 -6.75 -12.98
C ILE A 152 -9.54 -7.14 -12.72
N LEU A 153 -10.47 -6.74 -13.58
CA LEU A 153 -11.89 -7.07 -13.44
C LEU A 153 -12.19 -8.57 -13.61
N GLU A 154 -11.39 -9.28 -14.40
CA GLU A 154 -11.49 -10.72 -14.59
C GLU A 154 -10.82 -11.50 -13.44
N ASN A 155 -9.68 -11.02 -12.95
CA ASN A 155 -8.87 -11.71 -11.96
C ASN A 155 -9.37 -11.54 -10.52
N TYR A 156 -10.03 -10.42 -10.20
CA TYR A 156 -10.44 -10.12 -8.83
C TYR A 156 -11.86 -10.60 -8.50
N PRO A 157 -12.08 -11.13 -7.28
CA PRO A 157 -13.43 -11.43 -6.82
C PRO A 157 -14.32 -10.18 -6.81
N LYS A 158 -15.58 -10.33 -7.20
CA LYS A 158 -16.54 -9.21 -7.27
C LYS A 158 -16.62 -8.35 -5.98
N PRO A 159 -16.63 -8.93 -4.77
CA PRO A 159 -16.61 -8.13 -3.54
C PRO A 159 -15.37 -7.23 -3.43
N VAL A 160 -14.20 -7.69 -3.86
CA VAL A 160 -12.95 -6.91 -3.89
C VAL A 160 -13.07 -5.75 -4.87
N ILE A 161 -13.54 -6.03 -6.11
CA ILE A 161 -13.70 -5.02 -7.16
C ILE A 161 -14.59 -3.87 -6.69
N ASN A 162 -15.67 -4.16 -5.98
CA ASN A 162 -16.63 -3.15 -5.53
C ASN A 162 -16.03 -2.14 -4.57
N ILE A 163 -14.95 -2.49 -3.88
CA ILE A 163 -14.30 -1.65 -2.86
C ILE A 163 -12.81 -1.40 -3.15
N LEU A 164 -12.36 -1.63 -4.40
CA LEU A 164 -11.00 -1.27 -4.83
C LEU A 164 -10.76 0.21 -4.53
N MET A 165 -9.63 0.52 -3.90
CA MET A 165 -9.26 1.90 -3.64
C MET A 165 -8.65 2.52 -4.90
N ASN A 166 -9.49 3.14 -5.73
CA ASN A 166 -9.05 3.80 -6.95
C ASN A 166 -8.35 5.11 -6.64
N ILE A 167 -7.09 5.22 -7.02
CA ILE A 167 -6.20 6.35 -6.76
C ILE A 167 -5.68 6.93 -8.08
N LEU A 168 -5.26 8.20 -8.08
CA LEU A 168 -4.45 8.81 -9.15
C LEU A 168 -3.05 9.20 -8.67
N GLY A 169 -2.81 9.17 -7.38
CA GLY A 169 -1.52 9.44 -6.77
C GLY A 169 -1.53 9.13 -5.28
N THR A 170 -0.35 8.96 -4.72
CA THR A 170 -0.12 8.74 -3.29
C THR A 170 1.11 9.53 -2.85
N HIS A 171 1.46 9.47 -1.56
CA HIS A 171 2.68 10.07 -1.02
C HIS A 171 3.97 9.40 -1.58
N ASP A 172 3.86 8.17 -2.12
CA ASP A 172 4.98 7.41 -2.69
C ASP A 172 5.14 7.60 -4.21
N THR A 173 4.21 8.32 -4.83
CA THR A 173 4.22 8.53 -6.28
C THR A 173 4.42 9.98 -6.65
N GLU A 174 4.81 10.23 -7.92
CA GLU A 174 4.79 11.58 -8.47
C GLU A 174 3.36 12.16 -8.44
N ARG A 175 3.28 13.47 -8.26
CA ARG A 175 1.97 14.16 -8.36
C ARG A 175 1.34 13.91 -9.72
N ALA A 176 0.13 13.41 -9.75
CA ALA A 176 -0.57 13.05 -10.99
C ALA A 176 -0.62 14.20 -12.01
N ILE A 177 -0.82 15.45 -11.58
CA ILE A 177 -0.81 16.60 -12.47
C ILE A 177 0.57 16.84 -13.13
N THR A 178 1.66 16.51 -12.43
CA THR A 178 3.02 16.60 -12.98
C THR A 178 3.26 15.49 -13.98
N VAL A 179 2.84 14.27 -13.69
CA VAL A 179 2.89 13.15 -14.64
C VAL A 179 2.13 13.48 -15.94
N LEU A 180 0.94 14.07 -15.81
CA LEU A 180 0.07 14.37 -16.96
C LEU A 180 0.55 15.54 -17.82
N ALA A 181 1.30 16.49 -17.28
CA ALA A 181 1.59 17.73 -18.00
C ALA A 181 3.03 18.24 -17.91
N GLY A 182 3.81 17.72 -16.99
CA GLY A 182 5.22 18.12 -16.79
C GLY A 182 6.21 17.22 -17.53
N GLU A 183 7.46 17.43 -17.22
CA GLU A 183 8.54 16.56 -17.68
C GLU A 183 8.54 15.26 -16.86
N PRO A 184 8.67 14.08 -17.50
CA PRO A 184 8.77 12.80 -16.79
C PRO A 184 10.07 12.74 -15.96
N ILE A 185 10.00 12.04 -14.83
CA ILE A 185 11.12 11.92 -13.88
C ILE A 185 12.37 11.28 -14.50
N ASN A 186 12.20 10.25 -15.34
CA ASN A 186 13.28 9.57 -16.08
C ASN A 186 14.55 9.30 -15.24
N GLY A 187 14.37 8.79 -14.00
CA GLY A 187 15.48 8.48 -13.10
C GLY A 187 16.15 9.68 -12.42
N ARG A 188 15.58 10.87 -12.55
CA ARG A 188 16.08 12.08 -11.87
C ARG A 188 15.81 12.04 -10.37
N ASP A 189 16.67 12.70 -9.59
CA ASP A 189 16.65 12.63 -8.13
C ASP A 189 15.55 13.51 -7.48
N ARG A 190 15.40 13.36 -6.16
CA ARG A 190 14.46 14.16 -5.36
C ARG A 190 14.74 15.66 -5.41
N LYS A 191 16.00 16.07 -5.60
CA LYS A 191 16.38 17.48 -5.68
C LYS A 191 15.86 18.10 -6.98
N TRP A 192 15.95 17.36 -8.08
CA TRP A 192 15.34 17.78 -9.34
C TRP A 192 13.82 17.86 -9.22
N GLN A 193 13.18 16.85 -8.62
CA GLN A 193 11.72 16.86 -8.41
C GLN A 193 11.25 18.06 -7.58
N ALA A 194 11.98 18.40 -6.52
CA ALA A 194 11.65 19.55 -5.67
C ALA A 194 11.69 20.90 -6.41
N ASN A 195 12.53 20.99 -7.44
CA ASN A 195 12.71 22.21 -8.25
C ASN A 195 11.92 22.17 -9.57
N ASN A 196 11.32 21.03 -9.92
CA ASN A 196 10.53 20.87 -11.13
C ASN A 196 9.09 21.36 -10.90
N SER A 197 8.82 22.60 -11.28
CA SER A 197 7.50 23.21 -11.20
C SER A 197 6.88 23.38 -12.59
N LEU A 198 5.58 23.14 -12.68
CA LEU A 198 4.83 23.32 -13.92
C LEU A 198 4.78 24.81 -14.31
N SER A 199 5.08 25.12 -15.54
CA SER A 199 4.80 26.41 -16.14
C SER A 199 3.30 26.71 -16.17
N SER A 200 2.91 27.96 -16.40
CA SER A 200 1.50 28.35 -16.49
C SER A 200 0.72 27.60 -17.58
N SER A 201 1.36 27.31 -18.71
CA SER A 201 0.76 26.56 -19.81
C SER A 201 0.60 25.07 -19.47
N GLU A 202 1.63 24.43 -18.90
CA GLU A 202 1.56 23.05 -18.42
C GLU A 202 0.52 22.89 -17.34
N ARG A 203 0.46 23.82 -16.38
CA ARG A 203 -0.57 23.79 -15.34
C ARG A 203 -1.99 23.85 -15.90
N LYS A 204 -2.25 24.74 -16.89
CA LYS A 204 -3.55 24.80 -17.55
C LYS A 204 -3.89 23.50 -18.28
N ARG A 205 -2.94 22.90 -18.98
CA ARG A 205 -3.09 21.60 -19.64
C ARG A 205 -3.33 20.51 -18.59
N GLY A 206 -2.50 20.46 -17.54
CA GLY A 206 -2.58 19.49 -16.46
C GLY A 206 -3.94 19.50 -15.74
N ILE A 207 -4.51 20.65 -15.49
CA ILE A 207 -5.87 20.77 -14.89
C ILE A 207 -6.93 20.13 -15.80
N LYS A 208 -6.85 20.30 -17.11
CA LYS A 208 -7.79 19.67 -18.05
C LYS A 208 -7.65 18.15 -18.05
N LEU A 209 -6.41 17.65 -18.14
CA LEU A 209 -6.12 16.23 -18.12
C LEU A 209 -6.49 15.59 -16.77
N MET A 210 -6.20 16.28 -15.67
CA MET A 210 -6.57 15.81 -14.32
C MET A 210 -8.08 15.68 -14.15
N LYS A 211 -8.89 16.60 -14.68
CA LYS A 211 -10.35 16.48 -14.69
C LYS A 211 -10.82 15.25 -15.48
N ALA A 212 -10.21 14.98 -16.63
CA ALA A 212 -10.55 13.82 -17.44
C ALA A 212 -10.12 12.50 -16.75
N ALA A 213 -8.92 12.46 -16.18
CA ALA A 213 -8.45 11.32 -15.40
C ALA A 213 -9.33 11.06 -14.16
N SER A 214 -9.74 12.12 -13.46
CA SER A 214 -10.68 11.99 -12.33
C SER A 214 -12.04 11.47 -12.78
N ALA A 215 -12.56 11.92 -13.92
CA ALA A 215 -13.82 11.39 -14.46
C ALA A 215 -13.72 9.86 -14.70
N MET A 216 -12.60 9.39 -15.24
CA MET A 216 -12.36 7.93 -15.40
C MET A 216 -12.27 7.23 -14.04
N GLN A 217 -11.50 7.79 -13.08
CA GLN A 217 -11.38 7.25 -11.73
C GLN A 217 -12.75 7.04 -11.05
N PHE A 218 -13.67 7.99 -11.23
CA PHE A 218 -15.00 7.97 -10.63
C PHE A 218 -16.01 7.09 -11.37
N THR A 219 -15.74 6.73 -12.61
CA THR A 219 -16.64 5.90 -13.43
C THR A 219 -16.23 4.43 -13.51
N LEU A 220 -14.98 4.11 -13.15
CA LEU A 220 -14.51 2.73 -13.06
C LEU A 220 -15.01 2.07 -11.77
N PRO A 221 -15.19 0.72 -11.78
CA PRO A 221 -15.55 -0.02 -10.56
C PRO A 221 -14.55 0.21 -9.42
N GLY A 222 -15.06 0.34 -8.19
CA GLY A 222 -14.28 0.61 -7.00
C GLY A 222 -14.69 1.92 -6.32
N ILE A 223 -13.91 2.36 -5.35
CA ILE A 223 -14.13 3.56 -4.56
C ILE A 223 -13.04 4.58 -4.90
N PRO A 224 -13.38 5.73 -5.49
CA PRO A 224 -12.41 6.78 -5.77
C PRO A 224 -11.88 7.38 -4.46
N CYS A 225 -10.56 7.52 -4.37
CA CYS A 225 -9.86 8.16 -3.26
C CYS A 225 -9.10 9.39 -3.78
N ILE A 226 -9.29 10.53 -3.08
CA ILE A 226 -8.71 11.84 -3.43
C ILE A 226 -7.78 12.28 -2.31
#